data_a0bd593d3f5c0ac7f96c9bc08ae469cc
#
_entry.id   a0bd593d3f5c0ac7f96c9bc08ae469cc
#
_cell.length_a   1.000
_cell.length_b   1.000
_cell.length_c   1.000
_cell.angle_alpha   90.00
_cell.angle_beta   90.00
_cell.angle_gamma   90.00
#
_symmetry.space_group_name_H-M   'P 1'
#
loop_
_entity.id
_entity.type
_entity.pdbx_description
1 polymer ?
#
loop_
_entity_poly.entity_id
_entity_poly.type
_entity_poly.pdbx_seq_one_letter_code
_entity_poly.pdbx_strand_id
1 'polypeptide(L)' 'MEWILVMLWWTAPDAPMQRHVIYGPGQTYQLQHREHCEHAARLRMNFLLQSNWPHRAQFVCEEIPRR' A
#
# COMPACT_ATOMS: atom_id res chain seq x y z
N MET A 1 6.11 3.60 -16.72
CA MET A 1 5.18 4.01 -15.66
C MET A 1 5.66 3.47 -14.33
N GLU A 2 5.39 4.19 -13.29
CA GLU A 2 5.84 3.83 -11.96
C GLU A 2 4.63 3.66 -11.05
N TRP A 3 4.71 2.71 -10.13
CA TRP A 3 3.64 2.43 -9.20
C TRP A 3 4.11 2.72 -7.78
N ILE A 4 3.21 3.21 -6.95
CA ILE A 4 3.46 3.35 -5.52
C ILE A 4 2.52 2.44 -4.74
N LEU A 5 2.99 1.98 -3.59
CA LEU A 5 2.18 1.19 -2.68
C LEU A 5 1.72 2.08 -1.53
N VAL A 6 0.42 2.16 -1.35
CA VAL A 6 -0.20 3.04 -0.37
C VAL A 6 -1.03 2.19 0.59
N MET A 7 -0.88 2.47 1.88
CA MET A 7 -1.71 1.88 2.92
C MET A 7 -2.81 2.87 3.30
N LEU A 8 -4.05 2.41 3.21
CA LEU A 8 -5.21 3.15 3.70
C LEU A 8 -5.68 2.45 4.98
N TRP A 9 -5.90 3.22 6.04
CA TRP A 9 -6.31 2.61 7.30
C TRP A 9 -7.19 3.55 8.11
N TRP A 10 -7.93 2.96 9.04
CA TRP A 10 -8.89 3.66 9.89
C TRP A 10 -8.69 3.23 11.33
N THR A 11 -8.65 4.19 12.25
CA THR A 11 -8.55 3.89 13.67
C THR A 11 -9.88 3.47 14.28
N ALA A 12 -10.98 3.82 13.62
CA ALA A 12 -12.35 3.44 13.98
C ALA A 12 -13.20 3.46 12.73
N PRO A 13 -14.35 2.75 12.70
CA PRO A 13 -15.17 2.68 11.49
C PRO A 13 -15.67 4.03 10.98
N ASP A 14 -15.85 5.00 11.88
CA ASP A 14 -16.31 6.35 11.53
C ASP A 14 -15.19 7.39 11.53
N ALA A 15 -13.96 6.97 11.76
CA ALA A 15 -12.81 7.86 11.76
C ALA A 15 -12.40 8.21 10.33
N PRO A 16 -11.74 9.37 10.12
CA PRO A 16 -11.20 9.71 8.82
C PRO A 16 -10.16 8.70 8.35
N MET A 17 -10.17 8.42 7.05
CA MET A 17 -9.19 7.52 6.45
C MET A 17 -7.79 8.16 6.53
N GLN A 18 -6.83 7.37 6.97
CA GLN A 18 -5.42 7.76 6.97
C GLN A 18 -4.75 7.16 5.73
N ARG A 19 -3.89 7.93 5.11
CA ARG A 19 -3.16 7.50 3.92
C ARG A 19 -1.67 7.56 4.22
N HIS A 20 -0.99 6.44 3.99
CA HIS A 20 0.45 6.36 4.22
C HIS A 20 1.12 5.67 3.03
N VAL A 21 2.10 6.34 2.45
CA VAL A 21 2.85 5.78 1.32
C VAL A 21 3.91 4.84 1.87
N ILE A 22 3.79 3.56 1.54
CA ILE A 22 4.75 2.53 1.96
C ILE A 22 5.98 2.55 1.08
N TYR A 23 5.77 2.52 -0.24
CA TYR A 23 6.85 2.64 -1.22
C TYR A 23 6.51 3.76 -2.17
N GLY A 24 7.23 4.87 -2.05
CA GLY A 24 7.04 6.04 -2.89
C GLY A 24 7.87 6.00 -4.16
N PRO A 25 7.80 7.06 -4.94
CA PRO A 25 8.56 7.15 -6.19
C PRO A 25 10.06 7.02 -5.91
N GLY A 26 10.74 6.17 -6.67
CA GLY A 26 12.18 5.99 -6.56
C GLY A 26 12.66 5.20 -5.35
N GLN A 27 11.76 4.81 -4.45
CA GLN A 27 12.15 4.07 -3.25
C GLN A 27 12.37 2.59 -3.50
N THR A 28 11.77 2.06 -4.54
CA THR A 28 11.99 0.68 -4.91
C THR A 28 11.90 0.52 -6.42
N TYR A 29 12.89 -0.13 -6.96
CA TYR A 29 12.95 -0.44 -8.39
C TYR A 29 11.94 -1.51 -8.80
N GLN A 30 11.36 -2.21 -7.84
CA GLN A 30 10.46 -3.33 -8.13
C GLN A 30 9.05 -2.90 -8.49
N LEU A 31 8.72 -1.64 -8.30
CA LEU A 31 7.37 -1.15 -8.58
C LEU A 31 7.25 -0.53 -9.97
N GLN A 32 7.95 -1.08 -10.95
CA GLN A 32 7.83 -0.66 -12.35
C GLN A 32 6.64 -1.31 -13.04
N HIS A 33 6.12 -2.40 -12.47
CA HIS A 33 5.01 -3.15 -13.03
C HIS A 33 3.91 -3.30 -11.99
N ARG A 34 2.66 -3.22 -12.45
CA ARG A 34 1.51 -3.38 -11.58
C ARG A 34 1.54 -4.70 -10.81
N GLU A 35 1.96 -5.77 -11.47
CA GLU A 35 2.03 -7.09 -10.84
C GLU A 35 2.96 -7.11 -9.64
N HIS A 36 4.07 -6.41 -9.71
CA HIS A 36 5.02 -6.34 -8.61
C HIS A 36 4.42 -5.56 -7.43
N CYS A 37 3.70 -4.47 -7.72
CA CYS A 37 3.02 -3.71 -6.69
C CYS A 37 1.93 -4.53 -6.01
N GLU A 38 1.13 -5.26 -6.79
CA GLU A 38 0.07 -6.11 -6.23
C GLU A 38 0.65 -7.23 -5.37
N HIS A 39 1.77 -7.80 -5.78
CA HIS A 39 2.46 -8.82 -4.98
C HIS A 39 2.93 -8.24 -3.64
N ALA A 40 3.55 -7.07 -3.67
CA ALA A 40 3.98 -6.39 -2.45
C ALA A 40 2.81 -6.07 -1.53
N ALA A 41 1.68 -5.65 -2.12
CA ALA A 41 0.46 -5.37 -1.36
C ALA A 41 -0.04 -6.61 -0.63
N ARG A 42 -0.04 -7.76 -1.31
CA ARG A 42 -0.48 -9.02 -0.70
C ARG A 42 0.44 -9.46 0.44
N LEU A 43 1.75 -9.31 0.26
CA LEU A 43 2.71 -9.64 1.31
C LEU A 43 2.51 -8.76 2.55
N ARG A 44 2.30 -7.47 2.34
CA ARG A 44 2.04 -6.54 3.44
C ARG A 44 0.73 -6.85 4.15
N MET A 45 -0.32 -7.18 3.41
CA MET A 45 -1.60 -7.53 4.01
C MET A 45 -1.48 -8.81 4.85
N ASN A 46 -0.78 -9.82 4.36
CA ASN A 46 -0.55 -11.05 5.11
C ASN A 46 0.22 -10.76 6.40
N PHE A 47 1.21 -9.89 6.33
CA PHE A 47 1.97 -9.48 7.52
C PHE A 47 1.07 -8.83 8.56
N LEU A 48 0.17 -7.94 8.14
CA LEU A 48 -0.76 -7.29 9.06
C LEU A 48 -1.71 -8.30 9.70
N LEU A 49 -2.23 -9.24 8.93
CA LEU A 49 -3.12 -10.26 9.45
C LEU A 49 -2.44 -11.13 10.50
N GLN A 50 -1.18 -11.46 10.27
CA GLN A 50 -0.40 -12.27 11.20
C GLN A 50 -0.03 -11.52 12.47
N SER A 51 0.12 -10.20 12.39
CA SER A 51 0.50 -9.38 13.54
C SER A 51 -0.69 -8.91 14.39
N ASN A 52 -1.90 -9.36 14.09
CA ASN A 52 -3.12 -8.98 14.81
C ASN A 52 -3.34 -7.47 14.83
N TRP A 53 -3.19 -6.86 13.67
CA TRP A 53 -3.40 -5.43 13.50
C TRP A 53 -4.84 -5.07 13.91
N PRO A 54 -5.03 -4.15 14.88
CA PRO A 54 -6.34 -3.89 15.47
C PRO A 54 -7.24 -3.00 14.62
N HIS A 55 -6.70 -2.39 13.57
CA HIS A 55 -7.45 -1.43 12.77
C HIS A 55 -7.75 -2.00 11.40
N ARG A 56 -8.79 -1.45 10.77
CA ARG A 56 -9.07 -1.76 9.38
C ARG A 56 -7.99 -1.13 8.50
N ALA A 57 -7.43 -1.92 7.58
CA ALA A 57 -6.40 -1.46 6.66
C ALA A 57 -6.59 -2.06 5.28
N GLN A 58 -6.11 -1.34 4.28
CA GLN A 58 -6.16 -1.77 2.89
C GLN A 58 -4.90 -1.28 2.19
N PHE A 59 -4.32 -2.12 1.34
CA PHE A 59 -3.18 -1.73 0.51
C PHE A 59 -3.64 -1.56 -0.92
N VAL A 60 -3.29 -0.42 -1.52
CA VAL A 60 -3.66 -0.11 -2.90
C VAL A 60 -2.43 0.29 -3.68
N CYS A 61 -2.47 0.02 -4.98
CA CYS A 61 -1.43 0.42 -5.92
C CYS A 61 -1.92 1.63 -6.71
N GLU A 62 -1.14 2.69 -6.71
CA GLU A 62 -1.45 3.88 -7.47
C GLU A 62 -0.40 4.07 -8.56
N GLU A 63 -0.85 4.40 -9.75
CA GLU A 63 0.03 4.65 -10.88
C GLU A 63 0.44 6.11 -10.90
N ILE A 64 1.75 6.35 -11.09
CA ILE A 64 2.29 7.69 -11.23
C ILE A 64 2.74 7.85 -12.67
N PRO A 65 2.19 8.83 -13.41
CA PRO A 65 2.66 9.09 -14.76
C PRO A 65 4.10 9.56 -14.74
N ARG A 66 4.88 9.01 -15.65
CA ARG A 66 6.28 9.39 -15.80
C ARG A 66 6.35 10.56 -16.78
N ARG A 67 7.03 11.61 -16.37
CA ARG A 67 7.27 12.74 -17.25
C ARG A 67 8.55 12.54 -18.04
#